data_72546bf4334a4e37a36c693270e7214f
#
_entry.id   72546bf4334a4e37a36c693270e7214f
#
_cell.length_a   1.000
_cell.length_b   1.000
_cell.length_c   1.000
_cell.angle_alpha   90.00
_cell.angle_beta   90.00
_cell.angle_gamma   90.00
#
_symmetry.space_group_name_H-M   'P 1'
#
loop_
_entity.id
_entity.type
_entity.pdbx_description
1 polymer ?
#
loop_
_entity_poly.entity_id
_entity_poly.type
_entity_poly.pdbx_seq_one_letter_code
_entity_poly.pdbx_strand_id
1 'polypeptide(L)'
;LIGTKAENMDFSKISVNLPRNFKEYKDLVQQNNLAIKMASISLGVRSAQVGFARSSLYPQVGLTASKTEFDESSSIVDSGTNDEIKATVTWPIFNSGKSLSTIRQAKEFQNSSQIMLQKTKIDTLTLASTIWEQSEIVRETIKAAELSLKASKTAYEGTKIEQEVGERSVLDVLNSQQSLLNAEIQFFNQQKNLSLIHI
;
A
#
# COMPACT_ATOMS: atom_id res chain seq x y z
N LEU A 1 -25.61 7.16 11.13
CA LEU A 1 -24.61 7.19 12.22
C LEU A 1 -25.09 6.22 13.30
N ILE A 2 -24.66 4.97 13.22
CA ILE A 2 -25.00 3.93 14.19
C ILE A 2 -23.87 3.89 15.20
N GLY A 3 -24.11 4.49 16.37
CA GLY A 3 -23.24 4.35 17.52
C GLY A 3 -23.40 2.95 18.11
N THR A 4 -22.68 1.98 17.59
CA THR A 4 -22.49 0.71 18.31
C THR A 4 -21.48 0.97 19.43
N LYS A 5 -21.94 0.80 20.69
CA LYS A 5 -21.05 0.75 21.86
C LYS A 5 -19.95 -0.26 21.57
N ALA A 6 -18.69 0.16 21.70
CA ALA A 6 -17.55 -0.73 21.69
C ALA A 6 -17.58 -1.59 22.97
N GLU A 7 -18.37 -2.64 22.98
CA GLU A 7 -18.32 -3.67 24.00
C GLU A 7 -17.16 -4.60 23.68
N ASN A 8 -16.17 -4.61 24.57
CA ASN A 8 -15.07 -5.58 24.66
C ASN A 8 -14.42 -5.94 23.31
N MET A 9 -13.60 -5.05 22.78
CA MET A 9 -12.58 -5.47 21.80
C MET A 9 -11.51 -6.27 22.54
N ASP A 10 -11.65 -7.59 22.50
CA ASP A 10 -10.61 -8.50 22.95
C ASP A 10 -9.46 -8.50 21.94
N PHE A 11 -8.48 -7.64 22.15
CA PHE A 11 -7.28 -7.53 21.32
C PHE A 11 -6.35 -8.76 21.41
N SER A 12 -6.67 -9.73 22.29
CA SER A 12 -5.85 -10.92 22.52
C SER A 12 -5.91 -11.96 21.39
N LYS A 13 -6.83 -11.82 20.41
CA LYS A 13 -7.10 -12.82 19.36
C LYS A 13 -6.54 -12.50 17.98
N ILE A 14 -5.85 -11.38 17.79
CA ILE A 14 -5.16 -11.13 16.51
C ILE A 14 -3.79 -11.80 16.58
N SER A 15 -3.75 -13.12 16.35
CA SER A 15 -2.50 -13.83 16.14
C SER A 15 -1.98 -13.51 14.72
N VAL A 16 -1.40 -12.35 14.55
CA VAL A 16 -0.64 -12.04 13.35
C VAL A 16 0.65 -12.85 13.43
N ASN A 17 0.87 -13.72 12.45
CA ASN A 17 2.11 -14.49 12.35
C ASN A 17 3.23 -13.53 11.94
N LEU A 18 3.85 -12.88 12.91
CA LEU A 18 4.89 -11.88 12.69
C LEU A 18 6.19 -12.57 12.24
N PRO A 19 6.91 -11.99 11.28
CA PRO A 19 8.21 -12.49 10.88
C PRO A 19 9.17 -12.50 12.06
N ARG A 20 9.99 -13.57 12.15
CA ARG A 20 10.90 -13.78 13.28
C ARG A 20 12.13 -12.89 13.25
N ASN A 21 12.51 -12.42 12.07
CA ASN A 21 13.66 -11.56 11.87
C ASN A 21 13.45 -10.56 10.73
N PHE A 22 14.26 -9.51 10.74
CA PHE A 22 14.17 -8.43 9.74
C PHE A 22 14.34 -8.93 8.29
N LYS A 23 15.19 -9.95 8.06
CA LYS A 23 15.42 -10.49 6.72
C LYS A 23 14.15 -11.11 6.16
N GLU A 24 13.47 -11.96 6.92
CA GLU A 24 12.20 -12.59 6.55
C GLU A 24 11.12 -11.52 6.29
N TYR A 25 11.02 -10.50 7.15
CA TYR A 25 10.10 -9.38 6.97
C TYR A 25 10.37 -8.63 5.65
N LYS A 26 11.63 -8.31 5.37
CA LYS A 26 12.05 -7.65 4.14
C LYS A 26 11.68 -8.46 2.89
N ASP A 27 11.90 -9.76 2.91
CA ASP A 27 11.57 -10.66 1.79
C ASP A 27 10.06 -10.74 1.57
N LEU A 28 9.26 -10.83 2.64
CA LEU A 28 7.80 -10.79 2.57
C LEU A 28 7.28 -9.46 1.99
N VAL A 29 7.82 -8.33 2.44
CA VAL A 29 7.47 -7.01 1.90
C VAL A 29 7.81 -6.92 0.42
N GLN A 30 9.00 -7.36 0.02
CA GLN A 30 9.43 -7.30 -1.38
C GLN A 30 8.55 -8.14 -2.30
N GLN A 31 8.07 -9.30 -1.85
CA GLN A 31 7.23 -10.20 -2.64
C GLN A 31 5.76 -9.79 -2.67
N ASN A 32 5.25 -9.25 -1.57
CA ASN A 32 3.81 -9.07 -1.38
C ASN A 32 3.35 -7.61 -1.44
N ASN A 33 4.26 -6.64 -1.35
CA ASN A 33 3.87 -5.23 -1.31
C ASN A 33 3.15 -4.82 -2.61
N LEU A 34 1.97 -4.24 -2.43
CA LEU A 34 1.09 -3.85 -3.54
C LEU A 34 1.71 -2.77 -4.43
N ALA A 35 2.43 -1.79 -3.85
CA ALA A 35 3.06 -0.72 -4.61
C ALA A 35 4.15 -1.27 -5.56
N ILE A 36 4.94 -2.25 -5.11
CA ILE A 36 5.94 -2.92 -5.95
C ILE A 36 5.25 -3.71 -7.08
N LYS A 37 4.18 -4.45 -6.76
CA LYS A 37 3.39 -5.18 -7.77
C LYS A 37 2.79 -4.23 -8.81
N MET A 38 2.19 -3.13 -8.39
CA MET A 38 1.64 -2.12 -9.30
C MET A 38 2.72 -1.50 -10.20
N ALA A 39 3.88 -1.15 -9.65
CA ALA A 39 4.99 -0.62 -10.43
C ALA A 39 5.54 -1.65 -11.44
N SER A 40 5.58 -2.93 -11.08
CA SER A 40 6.03 -4.00 -11.99
C SER A 40 5.03 -4.24 -13.13
N ILE A 41 3.72 -4.19 -12.85
CA ILE A 41 2.67 -4.26 -13.88
C ILE A 41 2.74 -3.05 -14.81
N SER A 42 2.95 -1.85 -14.27
CA SER A 42 3.12 -0.63 -15.06
C SER A 42 4.30 -0.74 -16.04
N LEU A 43 5.43 -1.30 -15.59
CA LEU A 43 6.57 -1.61 -16.48
C LEU A 43 6.17 -2.61 -17.57
N GLY A 44 5.41 -3.65 -17.23
CA GLY A 44 4.88 -4.62 -18.21
C GLY A 44 4.02 -3.93 -19.30
N VAL A 45 3.13 -3.02 -18.89
CA VAL A 45 2.32 -2.22 -19.83
C VAL A 45 3.21 -1.38 -20.75
N ARG A 46 4.22 -0.69 -20.22
CA ARG A 46 5.17 0.09 -21.05
C ARG A 46 5.98 -0.78 -21.99
N SER A 47 6.36 -1.98 -21.58
CA SER A 47 7.03 -2.96 -22.44
C SER A 47 6.12 -3.39 -23.61
N ALA A 48 4.84 -3.65 -23.36
CA ALA A 48 3.87 -3.95 -24.39
C ALA A 48 3.65 -2.76 -25.36
N GLN A 49 3.66 -1.52 -24.85
CA GLN A 49 3.57 -0.31 -25.67
C GLN A 49 4.76 -0.15 -26.62
N VAL A 50 5.97 -0.59 -26.24
CA VAL A 50 7.11 -0.64 -27.18
C VAL A 50 6.84 -1.64 -28.31
N GLY A 51 6.26 -2.79 -28.00
CA GLY A 51 5.81 -3.77 -29.01
C GLY A 51 4.77 -3.18 -29.95
N PHE A 52 3.77 -2.50 -29.39
CA PHE A 52 2.76 -1.78 -30.17
C PHE A 52 3.35 -0.68 -31.05
N ALA A 53 4.28 0.13 -30.53
CA ALA A 53 4.95 1.15 -31.35
C ALA A 53 5.74 0.53 -32.53
N ARG A 54 6.35 -0.65 -32.31
CA ARG A 54 7.04 -1.39 -33.38
C ARG A 54 6.09 -1.92 -34.44
N SER A 55 4.81 -2.19 -34.11
CA SER A 55 3.83 -2.66 -35.11
C SER A 55 3.59 -1.67 -36.22
N SER A 56 3.89 -0.37 -36.02
CA SER A 56 3.83 0.65 -37.05
C SER A 56 4.83 0.48 -38.22
N LEU A 57 5.81 -0.43 -38.07
CA LEU A 57 6.76 -0.79 -39.13
C LEU A 57 6.25 -1.94 -40.01
N TYR A 58 5.17 -2.61 -39.64
CA TYR A 58 4.61 -3.76 -40.35
C TYR A 58 3.36 -3.38 -41.14
N PRO A 59 3.02 -4.16 -42.19
CA PRO A 59 1.77 -4.00 -42.90
C PRO A 59 0.56 -4.18 -41.97
N GLN A 60 -0.42 -3.32 -42.10
CA GLN A 60 -1.70 -3.42 -41.40
C GLN A 60 -2.78 -3.92 -42.36
N VAL A 61 -3.53 -4.93 -41.99
CA VAL A 61 -4.62 -5.49 -42.77
C VAL A 61 -5.93 -5.12 -42.06
N GLY A 62 -6.79 -4.43 -42.79
CA GLY A 62 -8.16 -4.10 -42.33
C GLY A 62 -9.18 -4.81 -43.21
N LEU A 63 -10.22 -5.38 -42.61
CA LEU A 63 -11.40 -5.90 -43.27
C LEU A 63 -12.61 -5.12 -42.77
N THR A 64 -13.32 -4.51 -43.70
CA THR A 64 -14.55 -3.74 -43.43
C THR A 64 -15.71 -4.35 -44.20
N ALA A 65 -16.80 -4.63 -43.54
CA ALA A 65 -18.08 -4.95 -44.14
C ALA A 65 -19.08 -3.85 -43.80
N SER A 66 -19.70 -3.24 -44.78
CA SER A 66 -20.70 -2.22 -44.58
C SER A 66 -21.95 -2.52 -45.41
N LYS A 67 -23.11 -2.29 -44.81
CA LYS A 67 -24.40 -2.30 -45.47
C LYS A 67 -25.00 -0.90 -45.30
N THR A 68 -25.30 -0.24 -46.41
CA THR A 68 -25.92 1.09 -46.39
C THR A 68 -27.27 0.99 -47.11
N GLU A 69 -28.31 1.29 -46.42
CA GLU A 69 -29.65 1.46 -46.96
C GLU A 69 -29.91 2.95 -47.15
N PHE A 70 -30.37 3.33 -48.32
CA PHE A 70 -30.75 4.72 -48.61
C PHE A 70 -32.19 4.72 -49.18
N ASP A 71 -32.99 5.66 -48.67
CA ASP A 71 -34.35 5.84 -49.04
C ASP A 71 -34.51 7.24 -49.67
N GLU A 72 -35.00 7.32 -50.92
CA GLU A 72 -35.30 8.56 -51.68
C GLU A 72 -34.35 9.75 -51.40
N SER A 73 -33.01 9.60 -51.62
CA SER A 73 -32.06 10.67 -51.33
C SER A 73 -32.11 11.87 -52.31
N SER A 74 -32.84 11.75 -53.45
CA SER A 74 -33.17 12.83 -54.37
C SER A 74 -34.21 12.38 -55.36
N SER A 75 -34.85 13.35 -56.11
CA SER A 75 -35.85 13.10 -57.17
C SER A 75 -35.39 12.19 -58.32
N ILE A 76 -34.12 11.77 -58.35
CA ILE A 76 -33.48 10.97 -59.42
C ILE A 76 -32.98 9.64 -58.87
N VAL A 77 -32.80 9.51 -57.57
CA VAL A 77 -32.23 8.32 -56.91
C VAL A 77 -33.33 7.66 -56.09
N ASP A 78 -33.82 6.51 -56.57
CA ASP A 78 -34.79 5.64 -55.90
C ASP A 78 -34.13 4.94 -54.68
N SER A 79 -34.92 4.33 -53.81
CA SER A 79 -34.44 3.56 -52.65
C SER A 79 -33.56 2.40 -53.07
N GLY A 80 -32.50 2.13 -52.31
CA GLY A 80 -31.59 1.04 -52.62
C GLY A 80 -30.76 0.61 -51.45
N THR A 81 -30.10 -0.56 -51.60
CA THR A 81 -29.20 -1.11 -50.61
C THR A 81 -27.83 -1.28 -51.24
N ASN A 82 -26.76 -0.83 -50.59
CA ASN A 82 -25.39 -1.04 -50.97
C ASN A 82 -24.68 -1.92 -49.93
N ASP A 83 -24.27 -3.10 -50.37
CA ASP A 83 -23.48 -4.04 -49.55
C ASP A 83 -22.04 -4.01 -50.05
N GLU A 84 -21.10 -3.64 -49.18
CA GLU A 84 -19.67 -3.55 -49.50
C GLU A 84 -18.85 -4.41 -48.54
N ILE A 85 -17.95 -5.24 -49.11
CA ILE A 85 -16.89 -5.91 -48.36
C ILE A 85 -15.55 -5.43 -48.91
N LYS A 86 -14.73 -4.82 -48.05
CA LYS A 86 -13.45 -4.22 -48.44
C LYS A 86 -12.33 -4.78 -47.60
N ALA A 87 -11.31 -5.32 -48.27
CA ALA A 87 -10.03 -5.68 -47.64
C ALA A 87 -8.99 -4.64 -48.02
N THR A 88 -8.32 -4.04 -47.02
CA THR A 88 -7.30 -3.02 -47.23
C THR A 88 -6.01 -3.44 -46.56
N VAL A 89 -4.88 -3.37 -47.30
CA VAL A 89 -3.53 -3.54 -46.76
C VAL A 89 -2.82 -2.20 -46.84
N THR A 90 -2.37 -1.69 -45.71
CA THR A 90 -1.62 -0.42 -45.60
C THR A 90 -0.24 -0.67 -45.03
N TRP A 91 0.81 -0.35 -45.77
CA TRP A 91 2.19 -0.47 -45.30
C TRP A 91 2.93 0.86 -45.45
N PRO A 92 3.25 1.56 -44.35
CA PRO A 92 3.97 2.82 -44.40
C PRO A 92 5.47 2.58 -44.59
N ILE A 93 5.93 2.45 -45.83
CA ILE A 93 7.34 2.21 -46.19
C ILE A 93 8.22 3.42 -45.81
N PHE A 94 7.71 4.63 -45.96
CA PHE A 94 8.41 5.87 -45.59
C PHE A 94 7.43 6.86 -44.96
N ASN A 95 7.74 7.35 -43.76
CA ASN A 95 6.93 8.31 -43.00
C ASN A 95 7.79 9.39 -42.30
N SER A 96 8.87 9.83 -42.99
CA SER A 96 9.77 10.90 -42.50
C SER A 96 10.34 10.59 -41.07
N GLY A 97 10.56 9.33 -40.75
CA GLY A 97 11.12 8.90 -39.45
C GLY A 97 10.14 8.90 -38.26
N LYS A 98 8.84 9.20 -38.50
CA LYS A 98 7.82 9.24 -37.44
C LYS A 98 7.75 7.92 -36.67
N SER A 99 7.69 6.76 -37.33
CA SER A 99 7.63 5.46 -36.66
C SER A 99 8.84 5.19 -35.76
N LEU A 100 10.06 5.53 -36.25
CA LEU A 100 11.29 5.37 -35.44
C LEU A 100 11.31 6.29 -34.23
N SER A 101 10.82 7.54 -34.41
CA SER A 101 10.70 8.48 -33.28
C SER A 101 9.70 7.99 -32.23
N THR A 102 8.55 7.47 -32.64
CA THR A 102 7.54 6.89 -31.73
C THR A 102 8.09 5.67 -30.97
N ILE A 103 8.88 4.82 -31.65
CA ILE A 103 9.51 3.67 -30.99
C ILE A 103 10.54 4.14 -29.93
N ARG A 104 11.37 5.15 -30.25
CA ARG A 104 12.31 5.72 -29.28
C ARG A 104 11.58 6.30 -28.08
N GLN A 105 10.52 7.09 -28.32
CA GLN A 105 9.69 7.64 -27.25
C GLN A 105 9.10 6.52 -26.36
N ALA A 106 8.56 5.46 -26.94
CA ALA A 106 8.01 4.33 -26.17
C ALA A 106 9.10 3.63 -25.33
N LYS A 107 10.32 3.49 -25.85
CA LYS A 107 11.46 2.96 -25.10
C LYS A 107 11.86 3.85 -23.92
N GLU A 108 11.87 5.18 -24.10
CA GLU A 108 12.17 6.09 -23.00
C GLU A 108 11.09 6.06 -21.90
N PHE A 109 9.82 5.90 -22.25
CA PHE A 109 8.76 5.65 -21.27
C PHE A 109 8.93 4.30 -20.54
N GLN A 110 9.40 3.26 -21.22
CA GLN A 110 9.75 1.98 -20.58
C GLN A 110 10.92 2.16 -19.61
N ASN A 111 11.99 2.84 -20.01
CA ASN A 111 13.13 3.15 -19.14
C ASN A 111 12.71 3.94 -17.91
N SER A 112 11.88 4.97 -18.08
CA SER A 112 11.33 5.76 -16.97
C SER A 112 10.53 4.89 -16.00
N SER A 113 9.70 3.97 -16.50
CA SER A 113 8.95 3.02 -15.66
C SER A 113 9.86 2.02 -14.94
N GLN A 114 10.95 1.61 -15.54
CA GLN A 114 11.95 0.76 -14.91
C GLN A 114 12.63 1.47 -13.73
N ILE A 115 13.01 2.72 -13.91
CA ILE A 115 13.57 3.56 -12.85
C ILE A 115 12.54 3.77 -11.73
N MET A 116 11.27 4.00 -12.08
CA MET A 116 10.18 4.16 -11.12
C MET A 116 9.96 2.89 -10.30
N LEU A 117 10.04 1.71 -10.92
CA LEU A 117 9.97 0.42 -10.20
C LEU A 117 11.14 0.29 -9.21
N GLN A 118 12.36 0.63 -9.61
CA GLN A 118 13.52 0.61 -8.71
C GLN A 118 13.34 1.59 -7.54
N LYS A 119 12.90 2.82 -7.83
CA LYS A 119 12.59 3.81 -6.82
C LYS A 119 11.54 3.28 -5.82
N THR A 120 10.42 2.76 -6.33
CA THR A 120 9.36 2.18 -5.48
C THR A 120 9.88 1.04 -4.59
N LYS A 121 10.76 0.18 -5.11
CA LYS A 121 11.38 -0.88 -4.30
C LYS A 121 12.22 -0.30 -3.17
N ILE A 122 13.06 0.70 -3.46
CA ILE A 122 13.92 1.35 -2.46
C ILE A 122 13.06 2.04 -1.40
N ASP A 123 12.09 2.86 -1.80
CA ASP A 123 11.21 3.60 -0.90
C ASP A 123 10.43 2.64 0.02
N THR A 124 9.88 1.56 -0.55
CA THR A 124 9.15 0.54 0.21
C THR A 124 10.03 -0.19 1.21
N LEU A 125 11.26 -0.56 0.82
CA LEU A 125 12.20 -1.24 1.71
C LEU A 125 12.72 -0.30 2.82
N THR A 126 12.91 0.98 2.52
CA THR A 126 13.26 1.99 3.52
C THR A 126 12.14 2.16 4.54
N LEU A 127 10.90 2.30 4.07
CA LEU A 127 9.73 2.37 4.95
C LEU A 127 9.59 1.10 5.81
N ALA A 128 9.78 -0.07 5.22
CA ALA A 128 9.75 -1.35 5.94
C ALA A 128 10.82 -1.40 7.05
N SER A 129 12.04 -0.90 6.78
CA SER A 129 13.09 -0.82 7.79
C SER A 129 12.69 0.09 8.95
N THR A 130 12.15 1.27 8.65
CA THR A 130 11.67 2.21 9.67
C THR A 130 10.56 1.62 10.54
N ILE A 131 9.59 0.94 9.92
CA ILE A 131 8.49 0.28 10.66
C ILE A 131 9.04 -0.84 11.55
N TRP A 132 9.99 -1.64 11.06
CA TRP A 132 10.62 -2.68 11.86
C TRP A 132 11.34 -2.11 13.07
N GLU A 133 12.20 -1.11 12.88
CA GLU A 133 12.92 -0.42 13.96
C GLU A 133 11.96 0.19 14.97
N GLN A 134 10.89 0.83 14.51
CA GLN A 134 9.87 1.39 15.37
C GLN A 134 9.16 0.30 16.18
N SER A 135 8.90 -0.88 15.62
CA SER A 135 8.31 -2.00 16.34
C SER A 135 9.22 -2.53 17.45
N GLU A 136 10.53 -2.58 17.21
CA GLU A 136 11.51 -2.98 18.24
C GLU A 136 11.59 -1.93 19.37
N ILE A 137 11.62 -0.64 19.03
CA ILE A 137 11.61 0.44 20.03
C ILE A 137 10.36 0.33 20.91
N VAL A 138 9.19 0.13 20.34
CA VAL A 138 7.93 0.01 21.09
C VAL A 138 7.94 -1.23 22.00
N ARG A 139 8.49 -2.35 21.55
CA ARG A 139 8.65 -3.56 22.39
C ARG A 139 9.52 -3.29 23.62
N GLU A 140 10.65 -2.63 23.45
CA GLU A 140 11.52 -2.25 24.57
C GLU A 140 10.86 -1.22 25.50
N THR A 141 10.11 -0.28 24.93
CA THR A 141 9.34 0.70 25.71
C THR A 141 8.24 0.04 26.54
N ILE A 142 7.57 -1.00 26.02
CA ILE A 142 6.59 -1.80 26.78
C ILE A 142 7.26 -2.47 27.98
N LYS A 143 8.43 -3.10 27.78
CA LYS A 143 9.18 -3.73 28.90
C LYS A 143 9.56 -2.70 29.97
N ALA A 144 10.02 -1.52 29.56
CA ALA A 144 10.33 -0.45 30.51
C ALA A 144 9.08 0.05 31.25
N ALA A 145 7.96 0.21 30.56
CA ALA A 145 6.69 0.59 31.18
C ALA A 145 6.15 -0.47 32.15
N GLU A 146 6.31 -1.76 31.84
CA GLU A 146 5.96 -2.87 32.72
C GLU A 146 6.77 -2.85 34.02
N LEU A 147 8.09 -2.63 33.90
CA LEU A 147 8.96 -2.50 35.09
C LEU A 147 8.59 -1.28 35.94
N SER A 148 8.28 -0.15 35.32
CA SER A 148 7.81 1.06 35.97
C SER A 148 6.48 0.83 36.69
N LEU A 149 5.53 0.15 36.06
CA LEU A 149 4.26 -0.25 36.68
C LEU A 149 4.47 -1.13 37.91
N LYS A 150 5.34 -2.13 37.77
CA LYS A 150 5.67 -3.03 38.91
C LYS A 150 6.29 -2.25 40.06
N ALA A 151 7.25 -1.34 39.78
CA ALA A 151 7.88 -0.52 40.84
C ALA A 151 6.86 0.40 41.51
N SER A 152 5.99 1.10 40.74
CA SER A 152 4.95 1.97 41.28
C SER A 152 3.93 1.20 42.13
N LYS A 153 3.58 -0.04 41.73
CA LYS A 153 2.71 -0.89 42.50
C LYS A 153 3.33 -1.29 43.86
N THR A 154 4.59 -1.71 43.85
CA THR A 154 5.33 -2.06 45.08
C THR A 154 5.46 -0.82 46.00
N ALA A 155 5.75 0.36 45.42
CA ALA A 155 5.82 1.60 46.19
C ALA A 155 4.48 1.98 46.83
N TYR A 156 3.38 1.85 46.11
CA TYR A 156 2.03 2.09 46.60
C TYR A 156 1.68 1.11 47.76
N GLU A 157 1.94 -0.19 47.59
CA GLU A 157 1.69 -1.22 48.59
C GLU A 157 2.53 -0.96 49.85
N GLY A 158 3.81 -0.58 49.71
CA GLY A 158 4.70 -0.20 50.81
C GLY A 158 4.18 1.03 51.58
N THR A 159 3.86 2.13 50.84
CA THR A 159 3.35 3.37 51.44
C THR A 159 2.03 3.13 52.21
N LYS A 160 1.18 2.24 51.67
CA LYS A 160 -0.08 1.85 52.35
C LYS A 160 0.18 1.13 53.66
N ILE A 161 1.12 0.20 53.71
CA ILE A 161 1.50 -0.51 54.95
C ILE A 161 2.10 0.45 55.97
N GLU A 162 3.01 1.35 55.54
CA GLU A 162 3.61 2.38 56.41
C GLU A 162 2.55 3.34 56.98
N GLN A 163 1.49 3.66 56.20
CA GLN A 163 0.37 4.46 56.70
C GLN A 163 -0.48 3.72 57.74
N GLU A 164 -0.72 2.42 57.54
CA GLU A 164 -1.48 1.59 58.51
C GLU A 164 -0.79 1.52 59.87
N VAL A 165 0.54 1.59 59.93
CA VAL A 165 1.32 1.63 61.17
C VAL A 165 1.60 3.07 61.66
N GLY A 166 1.09 4.10 60.96
CA GLY A 166 1.17 5.49 61.38
C GLY A 166 2.47 6.20 60.98
N GLU A 167 3.35 5.61 60.15
CA GLU A 167 4.62 6.19 59.72
C GLU A 167 4.48 7.12 58.48
N ARG A 168 3.35 7.04 57.75
CA ARG A 168 3.06 7.85 56.58
C ARG A 168 1.69 8.51 56.67
N SER A 169 1.55 9.63 55.98
CA SER A 169 0.28 10.34 55.88
C SER A 169 -0.66 9.73 54.83
N VAL A 170 -1.96 9.96 54.95
CA VAL A 170 -2.94 9.61 53.90
C VAL A 170 -2.63 10.31 52.57
N LEU A 171 -2.05 11.51 52.61
CA LEU A 171 -1.64 12.24 51.42
C LEU A 171 -0.52 11.51 50.65
N ASP A 172 0.42 10.88 51.36
CA ASP A 172 1.48 10.07 50.75
C ASP A 172 0.90 8.86 50.01
N VAL A 173 -0.11 8.20 50.60
CA VAL A 173 -0.83 7.10 49.95
C VAL A 173 -1.55 7.56 48.71
N LEU A 174 -2.24 8.71 48.74
CA LEU A 174 -2.90 9.26 47.55
C LEU A 174 -1.92 9.61 46.46
N ASN A 175 -0.76 10.21 46.80
CA ASN A 175 0.29 10.51 45.85
C ASN A 175 0.90 9.25 45.19
N SER A 176 1.13 8.21 45.96
CA SER A 176 1.63 6.94 45.45
C SER A 176 0.59 6.20 44.60
N GLN A 177 -0.71 6.30 44.95
CA GLN A 177 -1.81 5.80 44.13
C GLN A 177 -1.91 6.54 42.78
N GLN A 178 -1.77 7.86 42.80
CA GLN A 178 -1.73 8.65 41.53
C GLN A 178 -0.55 8.25 40.64
N SER A 179 0.62 7.99 41.25
CA SER A 179 1.80 7.53 40.52
C SER A 179 1.58 6.13 39.93
N LEU A 180 0.93 5.22 40.65
CA LEU A 180 0.54 3.91 40.12
C LEU A 180 -0.42 4.04 38.93
N LEU A 181 -1.48 4.86 39.05
CA LEU A 181 -2.44 5.10 37.98
C LEU A 181 -1.77 5.65 36.72
N ASN A 182 -0.84 6.59 36.90
CA ASN A 182 -0.07 7.14 35.77
C ASN A 182 0.79 6.07 35.08
N ALA A 183 1.41 5.17 35.84
CA ALA A 183 2.20 4.07 35.29
C ALA A 183 1.32 3.05 34.54
N GLU A 184 0.12 2.76 35.06
CA GLU A 184 -0.87 1.92 34.37
C GLU A 184 -1.30 2.51 33.03
N ILE A 185 -1.64 3.80 33.00
CA ILE A 185 -2.02 4.52 31.79
C ILE A 185 -0.87 4.47 30.76
N GLN A 186 0.38 4.69 31.19
CA GLN A 186 1.54 4.62 30.31
C GLN A 186 1.70 3.22 29.72
N PHE A 187 1.62 2.18 30.54
CA PHE A 187 1.73 0.79 30.08
C PHE A 187 0.66 0.44 29.02
N PHE A 188 -0.60 0.75 29.27
CA PHE A 188 -1.68 0.53 28.30
C PHE A 188 -1.52 1.34 27.02
N ASN A 189 -1.03 2.58 27.11
CA ASN A 189 -0.75 3.39 25.92
C ASN A 189 0.35 2.76 25.05
N GLN A 190 1.41 2.19 25.64
CA GLN A 190 2.45 1.51 24.88
C GLN A 190 1.94 0.21 24.23
N GLN A 191 1.11 -0.57 24.92
CA GLN A 191 0.46 -1.74 24.32
C GLN A 191 -0.44 -1.38 23.14
N LYS A 192 -1.22 -0.30 23.27
CA LYS A 192 -2.04 0.23 22.17
C LYS A 192 -1.16 0.63 20.98
N ASN A 193 -0.03 1.33 21.21
CA ASN A 193 0.87 1.76 20.14
C ASN A 193 1.44 0.57 19.39
N LEU A 194 1.81 -0.52 20.07
CA LEU A 194 2.26 -1.74 19.39
C LEU A 194 1.16 -2.34 18.50
N SER A 195 -0.07 -2.38 18.99
CA SER A 195 -1.21 -2.88 18.22
C SER A 195 -1.46 -2.08 16.94
N LEU A 196 -1.29 -0.75 16.99
CA LEU A 196 -1.48 0.14 15.83
C LEU A 196 -0.38 0.01 14.77
N ILE A 197 0.83 -0.39 15.12
CA ILE A 197 1.93 -0.64 14.16
C ILE A 197 1.66 -1.90 13.32
N HIS A 198 0.87 -2.85 13.84
CA HIS A 198 0.58 -4.12 13.18
C HIS A 198 -0.67 -4.09 12.26
N ILE A 199 -1.42 -2.99 12.24
CA ILE A 199 -2.56 -2.79 11.35
C ILE A 199 -2.08 -2.17 10.04
#